data_524f93a2cdf73062c8902f3ace801e1e
#
_entry.id   524f93a2cdf73062c8902f3ace801e1e
#
_cell.length_a   1.000
_cell.length_b   1.000
_cell.length_c   1.000
_cell.angle_alpha   90.00
_cell.angle_beta   90.00
_cell.angle_gamma   90.00
#
_symmetry.space_group_name_H-M   'P 1'
#
loop_
_entity.id
_entity.type
_entity.pdbx_description
1 polymer ?
#
loop_
_entity_poly.entity_id
_entity_poly.type
_entity_poly.pdbx_seq_one_letter_code
_entity_poly.pdbx_strand_id
1 'polypeptide(L)'
;ALAYGLKDDYEICIVGRSIEKLQALAKEGFKTLLYKDFNIEGKDVILAFKPYALENIAQMLKGQARILISVLANVDFEKLQTIKAQNYVRIIPNTAAKYKASTTPYILKNSHFENEILDILKTFGSAYKLDNEIQMNAAMAISGCAPAFLALIAESIANAGVYEGLSKELSLNLTRSLFKSSSALLEHEHPAIIKENICSPGGVTIKGIKILEQKGIRGSFFEAINASSAK
;
A
#
# COMPACT_ATOMS: atom_id res chain seq x y z
N ALA A 1 8.23 -4.00 -4.71
CA ALA A 1 7.12 -3.21 -5.23
C ALA A 1 7.55 -1.77 -5.49
N LEU A 2 7.97 -0.99 -4.45
CA LEU A 2 8.35 0.43 -4.60
C LEU A 2 9.43 0.66 -5.66
N ALA A 3 10.53 -0.10 -5.62
CA ALA A 3 11.59 0.04 -6.60
C ALA A 3 11.09 -0.12 -8.05
N TYR A 4 10.16 -1.03 -8.29
CA TYR A 4 9.54 -1.19 -9.62
C TYR A 4 8.63 -0.03 -10.01
N GLY A 5 7.91 0.55 -9.05
CA GLY A 5 7.07 1.73 -9.30
C GLY A 5 7.86 2.98 -9.59
N LEU A 6 9.09 3.08 -9.05
CA LEU A 6 9.95 4.26 -9.14
C LEU A 6 10.98 4.22 -10.28
N LYS A 7 11.35 3.03 -10.79
CA LYS A 7 12.52 2.83 -11.64
C LYS A 7 12.52 3.60 -12.97
N ASP A 8 11.33 3.95 -13.46
CA ASP A 8 11.21 4.65 -14.75
C ASP A 8 11.41 6.17 -14.60
N ASP A 9 11.26 6.68 -13.38
CA ASP A 9 11.28 8.12 -13.08
C ASP A 9 12.50 8.52 -12.21
N TYR A 10 13.13 7.54 -11.53
CA TYR A 10 14.25 7.77 -10.62
C TYR A 10 15.37 6.75 -10.80
N GLU A 11 16.62 7.17 -10.60
CA GLU A 11 17.75 6.25 -10.47
C GLU A 11 17.67 5.51 -9.13
N ILE A 12 17.40 4.20 -9.16
CA ILE A 12 17.19 3.39 -7.98
C ILE A 12 18.43 2.55 -7.65
N CYS A 13 18.95 2.73 -6.43
CA CYS A 13 19.98 1.85 -5.88
C CYS A 13 19.38 1.00 -4.74
N ILE A 14 19.34 -0.32 -4.91
CA ILE A 14 18.85 -1.24 -3.89
C ILE A 14 20.01 -1.65 -2.98
N VAL A 15 19.88 -1.35 -1.70
CA VAL A 15 20.90 -1.62 -0.69
C VAL A 15 20.43 -2.76 0.21
N GLY A 16 21.28 -3.76 0.41
CA GLY A 16 20.91 -4.94 1.18
C GLY A 16 22.10 -5.67 1.81
N ARG A 17 21.81 -6.77 2.50
CA ARG A 17 22.82 -7.62 3.16
C ARG A 17 23.08 -8.94 2.42
N SER A 18 22.15 -9.43 1.62
CA SER A 18 22.26 -10.72 0.91
C SER A 18 22.77 -10.51 -0.49
N ILE A 19 23.97 -10.99 -0.78
CA ILE A 19 24.59 -10.92 -2.12
C ILE A 19 23.71 -11.62 -3.16
N GLU A 20 23.16 -12.80 -2.86
CA GLU A 20 22.30 -13.55 -3.79
C GLU A 20 21.06 -12.76 -4.21
N LYS A 21 20.36 -12.13 -3.23
CA LYS A 21 19.18 -11.32 -3.52
C LYS A 21 19.53 -10.05 -4.32
N LEU A 22 20.67 -9.44 -4.00
CA LEU A 22 21.16 -8.28 -4.74
C LEU A 22 21.53 -8.64 -6.18
N GLN A 23 22.18 -9.78 -6.40
CA GLN A 23 22.51 -10.29 -7.74
C GLN A 23 21.25 -10.59 -8.55
N ALA A 24 20.19 -11.16 -7.94
CA ALA A 24 18.91 -11.38 -8.61
C ALA A 24 18.31 -10.05 -9.09
N LEU A 25 18.30 -9.00 -8.24
CA LEU A 25 17.81 -7.68 -8.58
C LEU A 25 18.69 -6.95 -9.60
N ALA A 26 20.00 -7.17 -9.56
CA ALA A 26 20.93 -6.65 -10.56
C ALA A 26 20.65 -7.21 -11.97
N LYS A 27 20.27 -8.50 -12.08
CA LYS A 27 19.84 -9.12 -13.34
C LYS A 27 18.54 -8.49 -13.89
N GLU A 28 17.73 -7.89 -13.04
CA GLU A 28 16.53 -7.14 -13.41
C GLU A 28 16.81 -5.65 -13.73
N GLY A 29 18.08 -5.26 -13.78
CA GLY A 29 18.51 -3.92 -14.17
C GLY A 29 18.64 -2.89 -13.03
N PHE A 30 18.50 -3.32 -11.77
CA PHE A 30 18.70 -2.41 -10.63
C PHE A 30 20.17 -2.28 -10.26
N LYS A 31 20.61 -1.06 -9.94
CA LYS A 31 21.87 -0.85 -9.24
C LYS A 31 21.76 -1.40 -7.82
N THR A 32 22.76 -2.16 -7.40
CA THR A 32 22.72 -2.83 -6.09
C THR A 32 24.02 -2.61 -5.34
N LEU A 33 23.93 -2.43 -4.00
CA LEU A 33 25.08 -2.27 -3.10
C LEU A 33 24.86 -3.00 -1.79
N LEU A 34 25.95 -3.37 -1.11
CA LEU A 34 25.89 -3.81 0.28
C LEU A 34 25.80 -2.59 1.22
N TYR A 35 25.20 -2.76 2.41
CA TYR A 35 25.11 -1.70 3.42
C TYR A 35 26.44 -1.06 3.78
N LYS A 36 27.52 -1.86 3.89
CA LYS A 36 28.86 -1.37 4.23
C LYS A 36 29.47 -0.42 3.20
N ASP A 37 29.01 -0.52 1.95
CA ASP A 37 29.53 0.22 0.80
C ASP A 37 28.64 1.43 0.45
N PHE A 38 27.60 1.69 1.26
CA PHE A 38 26.60 2.73 0.98
C PHE A 38 26.68 3.87 1.98
N ASN A 39 26.76 5.10 1.41
CA ASN A 39 26.69 6.34 2.17
C ASN A 39 25.39 7.06 1.79
N ILE A 40 24.61 7.47 2.80
CA ILE A 40 23.32 8.15 2.62
C ILE A 40 23.43 9.67 2.45
N GLU A 41 24.64 10.22 2.52
CA GLU A 41 24.86 11.68 2.47
C GLU A 41 24.15 12.34 1.29
N GLY A 42 23.25 13.27 1.58
CA GLY A 42 22.50 14.06 0.60
C GLY A 42 21.49 13.26 -0.25
N LYS A 43 21.23 11.98 0.06
CA LYS A 43 20.34 11.10 -0.71
C LYS A 43 18.94 11.04 -0.16
N ASP A 44 17.98 10.74 -1.01
CA ASP A 44 16.64 10.31 -0.62
C ASP A 44 16.66 8.81 -0.36
N VAL A 45 16.29 8.42 0.86
CA VAL A 45 16.44 7.04 1.35
C VAL A 45 15.07 6.48 1.73
N ILE A 46 14.73 5.32 1.17
CA ILE A 46 13.52 4.57 1.56
C ILE A 46 13.92 3.39 2.45
N LEU A 47 13.47 3.40 3.71
CA LEU A 47 13.65 2.29 4.64
C LEU A 47 12.57 1.23 4.40
N ALA A 48 12.95 0.09 3.80
CA ALA A 48 12.03 -0.99 3.40
C ALA A 48 12.51 -2.36 3.92
N PHE A 49 12.74 -2.46 5.23
CA PHE A 49 13.13 -3.68 5.93
C PHE A 49 12.19 -3.96 7.12
N LYS A 50 12.42 -5.01 7.88
CA LYS A 50 11.60 -5.31 9.06
C LYS A 50 11.97 -4.40 10.23
N PRO A 51 10.99 -3.87 11.00
CA PRO A 51 11.22 -2.89 12.08
C PRO A 51 12.33 -3.25 13.07
N TYR A 52 12.44 -4.52 13.45
CA TYR A 52 13.46 -5.02 14.40
C TYR A 52 14.90 -4.81 13.93
N ALA A 53 15.13 -4.55 12.65
CA ALA A 53 16.45 -4.32 12.10
C ALA A 53 16.91 -2.85 12.14
N LEU A 54 16.05 -1.93 12.61
CA LEU A 54 16.31 -0.49 12.54
C LEU A 54 17.62 -0.10 13.25
N GLU A 55 17.81 -0.54 14.49
CA GLU A 55 18.97 -0.18 15.29
C GLU A 55 20.28 -0.65 14.64
N ASN A 56 20.30 -1.91 14.19
CA ASN A 56 21.47 -2.48 13.53
C ASN A 56 21.79 -1.76 12.21
N ILE A 57 20.76 -1.40 11.43
CA ILE A 57 20.96 -0.71 10.17
C ILE A 57 21.38 0.74 10.41
N ALA A 58 20.81 1.42 11.40
CA ALA A 58 21.19 2.77 11.77
C ALA A 58 22.70 2.89 12.11
N GLN A 59 23.26 1.89 12.80
CA GLN A 59 24.70 1.85 13.13
C GLN A 59 25.60 1.65 11.90
N MET A 60 25.09 1.04 10.84
CA MET A 60 25.86 0.79 9.61
C MET A 60 25.80 1.94 8.61
N LEU A 61 24.74 2.75 8.64
CA LEU A 61 24.55 3.85 7.71
C LEU A 61 25.44 5.05 8.08
N LYS A 62 26.13 5.59 7.08
CA LYS A 62 27.01 6.76 7.23
C LYS A 62 26.45 7.95 6.49
N GLY A 63 26.60 9.16 7.06
CA GLY A 63 26.15 10.40 6.47
C GLY A 63 24.76 10.83 6.96
N GLN A 64 24.19 11.83 6.31
CA GLN A 64 22.87 12.40 6.58
C GLN A 64 22.02 12.35 5.31
N ALA A 65 20.86 11.69 5.36
CA ALA A 65 19.93 11.67 4.24
C ALA A 65 19.29 13.05 4.02
N ARG A 66 18.97 13.41 2.78
CA ARG A 66 18.15 14.57 2.47
C ARG A 66 16.70 14.32 2.90
N ILE A 67 16.11 13.24 2.42
CA ILE A 67 14.77 12.78 2.80
C ILE A 67 14.86 11.32 3.25
N LEU A 68 14.32 11.01 4.43
CA LEU A 68 14.19 9.63 4.94
C LEU A 68 12.73 9.23 4.91
N ILE A 69 12.37 8.33 4.00
CA ILE A 69 11.02 7.79 3.83
C ILE A 69 10.97 6.41 4.49
N SER A 70 10.12 6.22 5.49
CA SER A 70 9.97 4.96 6.21
C SER A 70 8.67 4.25 5.85
N VAL A 71 8.77 2.97 5.46
CA VAL A 71 7.63 2.05 5.34
C VAL A 71 7.55 1.09 6.53
N LEU A 72 8.29 1.37 7.61
CA LEU A 72 8.38 0.49 8.76
C LEU A 72 7.12 0.59 9.63
N ALA A 73 6.42 -0.52 9.80
CA ALA A 73 5.27 -0.58 10.69
C ALA A 73 5.70 -0.36 12.15
N ASN A 74 4.89 0.39 12.91
CA ASN A 74 5.08 0.64 14.34
C ASN A 74 6.43 1.30 14.70
N VAL A 75 7.03 2.05 13.78
CA VAL A 75 8.21 2.88 14.00
C VAL A 75 7.81 4.33 13.85
N ASP A 76 7.82 5.07 14.97
CA ASP A 76 7.50 6.49 15.05
C ASP A 76 8.67 7.39 14.60
N PHE A 77 8.44 8.69 14.54
CA PHE A 77 9.48 9.65 14.17
C PHE A 77 10.61 9.71 15.19
N GLU A 78 10.36 9.46 16.46
CA GLU A 78 11.39 9.46 17.49
C GLU A 78 12.42 8.35 17.22
N LYS A 79 11.97 7.13 16.95
CA LYS A 79 12.84 6.01 16.62
C LYS A 79 13.56 6.21 15.28
N LEU A 80 12.91 6.84 14.29
CA LEU A 80 13.55 7.11 13.00
C LEU A 80 14.73 8.07 13.08
N GLN A 81 14.77 8.95 14.09
CA GLN A 81 15.86 9.90 14.30
C GLN A 81 17.20 9.24 14.69
N THR A 82 17.22 7.93 14.94
CA THR A 82 18.47 7.16 15.04
C THR A 82 19.26 7.16 13.73
N ILE A 83 18.60 7.42 12.59
CA ILE A 83 19.22 7.64 11.27
C ILE A 83 19.12 9.14 10.98
N LYS A 84 20.27 9.82 10.77
CA LYS A 84 20.29 11.27 10.51
C LYS A 84 19.68 11.60 9.16
N ALA A 85 18.72 12.53 9.14
CA ALA A 85 18.10 13.07 7.93
C ALA A 85 17.70 14.54 8.12
N GLN A 86 17.56 15.27 7.02
CA GLN A 86 17.04 16.64 7.03
C GLN A 86 15.52 16.65 7.18
N ASN A 87 14.84 15.64 6.58
CA ASN A 87 13.41 15.44 6.73
C ASN A 87 13.03 13.97 6.88
N TYR A 88 11.95 13.72 7.61
CA TYR A 88 11.43 12.38 7.88
C TYR A 88 9.99 12.26 7.41
N VAL A 89 9.71 11.17 6.71
CA VAL A 89 8.38 10.82 6.19
C VAL A 89 8.05 9.39 6.58
N ARG A 90 6.86 9.18 7.08
CA ARG A 90 6.31 7.83 7.27
C ARG A 90 5.24 7.59 6.22
N ILE A 91 5.28 6.45 5.57
CA ILE A 91 4.32 6.08 4.53
C ILE A 91 3.82 4.65 4.73
N ILE A 92 2.62 4.38 4.24
CA ILE A 92 2.05 3.04 4.21
C ILE A 92 1.61 2.71 2.77
N PRO A 93 2.56 2.36 1.89
CA PRO A 93 2.22 1.91 0.55
C PRO A 93 1.70 0.47 0.58
N ASN A 94 0.98 0.07 -0.47
CA ASN A 94 0.64 -1.33 -0.69
C ASN A 94 1.40 -1.92 -1.90
N THR A 95 1.22 -3.22 -2.13
CA THR A 95 1.93 -3.95 -3.18
C THR A 95 1.60 -3.51 -4.60
N ALA A 96 0.46 -2.80 -4.80
CA ALA A 96 0.08 -2.22 -6.09
C ALA A 96 1.02 -1.10 -6.55
N ALA A 97 1.93 -0.61 -5.69
CA ALA A 97 3.02 0.28 -6.05
C ALA A 97 3.84 -0.23 -7.25
N LYS A 98 4.00 -1.56 -7.40
CA LYS A 98 4.66 -2.16 -8.57
C LYS A 98 3.97 -1.79 -9.89
N TYR A 99 2.69 -1.51 -9.85
CA TYR A 99 1.84 -1.19 -11.00
C TYR A 99 1.42 0.28 -11.04
N LYS A 100 2.11 1.14 -10.28
CA LYS A 100 1.81 2.58 -10.15
C LYS A 100 0.37 2.86 -9.68
N ALA A 101 -0.19 1.98 -8.83
CA ALA A 101 -1.56 2.03 -8.33
C ALA A 101 -1.66 1.88 -6.80
N SER A 102 -0.62 2.28 -6.07
CA SER A 102 -0.63 2.24 -4.60
C SER A 102 -1.59 3.27 -4.03
N THR A 103 -2.30 2.88 -2.97
CA THR A 103 -2.94 3.82 -2.04
C THR A 103 -1.96 4.05 -0.89
N THR A 104 -1.40 5.26 -0.78
CA THR A 104 -0.29 5.55 0.11
C THR A 104 -0.63 6.66 1.11
N PRO A 105 -1.15 6.33 2.30
CA PRO A 105 -1.17 7.27 3.42
C PRO A 105 0.24 7.68 3.80
N TYR A 106 0.42 8.97 4.11
CA TYR A 106 1.71 9.50 4.55
C TYR A 106 1.56 10.56 5.62
N ILE A 107 2.62 10.74 6.42
CA ILE A 107 2.76 11.82 7.37
C ILE A 107 4.19 12.35 7.33
N LEU A 108 4.31 13.67 7.44
CA LEU A 108 5.59 14.38 7.48
C LEU A 108 5.91 14.78 8.91
N LYS A 109 7.17 14.74 9.29
CA LYS A 109 7.63 15.33 10.55
C LYS A 109 7.60 16.86 10.49
N ASN A 110 7.93 17.42 9.33
CA ASN A 110 7.81 18.84 9.00
C ASN A 110 7.48 19.00 7.51
N SER A 111 7.04 20.18 7.09
CA SER A 111 6.63 20.44 5.69
C SER A 111 7.79 20.76 4.75
N HIS A 112 9.04 20.71 5.22
CA HIS A 112 10.19 20.93 4.36
C HIS A 112 10.28 19.81 3.32
N PHE A 113 10.50 20.10 2.06
CA PHE A 113 10.47 19.15 0.94
C PHE A 113 9.12 18.47 0.69
N GLU A 114 7.99 19.02 1.14
CA GLU A 114 6.68 18.37 0.95
C GLU A 114 6.33 18.13 -0.52
N ASN A 115 6.63 19.07 -1.41
CA ASN A 115 6.35 18.94 -2.83
C ASN A 115 7.17 17.82 -3.48
N GLU A 116 8.48 17.75 -3.19
CA GLU A 116 9.37 16.70 -3.69
C GLU A 116 8.96 15.31 -3.16
N ILE A 117 8.53 15.25 -1.90
CA ILE A 117 8.00 14.01 -1.31
C ILE A 117 6.73 13.59 -2.03
N LEU A 118 5.80 14.52 -2.28
CA LEU A 118 4.58 14.23 -3.02
C LEU A 118 4.86 13.74 -4.44
N ASP A 119 5.82 14.33 -5.13
CA ASP A 119 6.23 13.90 -6.47
C ASP A 119 6.74 12.45 -6.45
N ILE A 120 7.58 12.10 -5.45
CA ILE A 120 8.04 10.71 -5.25
C ILE A 120 6.85 9.77 -5.00
N LEU A 121 5.92 10.14 -4.10
CA LEU A 121 4.81 9.27 -3.72
C LEU A 121 3.81 9.06 -4.87
N LYS A 122 3.52 10.11 -5.64
CA LYS A 122 2.61 10.08 -6.79
C LYS A 122 3.15 9.22 -7.95
N THR A 123 4.46 9.03 -8.04
CA THR A 123 5.06 8.16 -9.07
C THR A 123 4.55 6.71 -9.00
N PHE A 124 4.24 6.21 -7.80
CA PHE A 124 3.80 4.83 -7.65
C PHE A 124 2.35 4.69 -7.18
N GLY A 125 1.55 5.76 -7.24
CA GLY A 125 0.11 5.74 -6.95
C GLY A 125 -0.42 7.03 -6.35
N SER A 126 -1.53 6.93 -5.63
CA SER A 126 -2.16 8.07 -4.95
C SER A 126 -1.61 8.24 -3.54
N ALA A 127 -1.37 9.50 -3.13
CA ALA A 127 -0.83 9.85 -1.82
C ALA A 127 -1.88 10.62 -1.00
N TYR A 128 -2.05 10.25 0.28
CA TYR A 128 -3.04 10.82 1.19
C TYR A 128 -2.36 11.27 2.49
N LYS A 129 -2.36 12.59 2.75
CA LYS A 129 -1.76 13.15 3.96
C LYS A 129 -2.61 12.83 5.18
N LEU A 130 -1.96 12.38 6.24
CA LEU A 130 -2.57 12.20 7.56
C LEU A 130 -2.26 13.41 8.45
N ASP A 131 -3.19 13.73 9.35
CA ASP A 131 -3.04 14.88 10.26
C ASP A 131 -2.08 14.58 11.41
N ASN A 132 -2.01 13.32 11.84
CA ASN A 132 -1.15 12.91 12.96
C ASN A 132 -0.78 11.41 12.89
N GLU A 133 0.23 11.00 13.68
CA GLU A 133 0.71 9.62 13.71
C GLU A 133 -0.32 8.61 14.28
N ILE A 134 -1.30 9.06 15.04
CA ILE A 134 -2.35 8.19 15.62
C ILE A 134 -3.20 7.56 14.51
N GLN A 135 -3.41 8.30 13.41
CA GLN A 135 -4.17 7.83 12.25
C GLN A 135 -3.45 6.74 11.44
N MET A 136 -2.14 6.56 11.64
CA MET A 136 -1.34 5.61 10.84
C MET A 136 -1.87 4.17 10.90
N ASN A 137 -2.29 3.70 12.08
CA ASN A 137 -2.77 2.32 12.22
C ASN A 137 -4.11 2.10 11.49
N ALA A 138 -5.04 3.05 11.62
CA ALA A 138 -6.31 2.99 10.90
C ALA A 138 -6.10 3.08 9.38
N ALA A 139 -5.22 3.97 8.94
CA ALA A 139 -4.85 4.10 7.53
C ALA A 139 -4.18 2.81 6.99
N MET A 140 -3.32 2.16 7.80
CA MET A 140 -2.69 0.89 7.47
C MET A 140 -3.74 -0.23 7.29
N ALA A 141 -4.74 -0.30 8.16
CA ALA A 141 -5.80 -1.30 8.04
C ALA A 141 -6.54 -1.19 6.70
N ILE A 142 -6.78 0.05 6.23
CA ILE A 142 -7.45 0.31 4.95
C ILE A 142 -6.51 0.11 3.76
N SER A 143 -5.34 0.78 3.74
CA SER A 143 -4.48 0.80 2.55
C SER A 143 -3.55 -0.42 2.44
N GLY A 144 -3.11 -0.95 3.56
CA GLY A 144 -2.14 -2.05 3.63
C GLY A 144 -2.78 -3.42 3.81
N CYS A 145 -3.85 -3.56 4.64
CA CYS A 145 -4.47 -4.83 4.96
C CYS A 145 -5.69 -5.15 4.09
N ALA A 146 -6.58 -4.17 3.88
CA ALA A 146 -7.82 -4.41 3.14
C ALA A 146 -7.65 -4.88 1.68
N PRO A 147 -6.54 -4.66 0.96
CA PRO A 147 -6.31 -5.33 -0.31
C PRO A 147 -6.42 -6.87 -0.25
N ALA A 148 -6.02 -7.49 0.88
CA ALA A 148 -6.22 -8.92 1.10
C ALA A 148 -7.70 -9.30 1.30
N PHE A 149 -8.48 -8.43 1.96
CA PHE A 149 -9.93 -8.63 2.12
C PHE A 149 -10.66 -8.54 0.79
N LEU A 150 -10.27 -7.58 -0.06
CA LEU A 150 -10.81 -7.45 -1.41
C LEU A 150 -10.41 -8.63 -2.29
N ALA A 151 -9.21 -9.19 -2.12
CA ALA A 151 -8.80 -10.40 -2.83
C ALA A 151 -9.67 -11.62 -2.43
N LEU A 152 -10.01 -11.77 -1.13
CA LEU A 152 -10.94 -12.80 -0.66
C LEU A 152 -12.34 -12.63 -1.26
N ILE A 153 -12.84 -11.40 -1.36
CA ILE A 153 -14.12 -11.11 -2.02
C ILE A 153 -14.06 -11.45 -3.51
N ALA A 154 -12.98 -11.05 -4.19
CA ALA A 154 -12.80 -11.35 -5.60
C ALA A 154 -12.78 -12.86 -5.87
N GLU A 155 -12.06 -13.62 -5.06
CA GLU A 155 -12.04 -15.08 -5.12
C GLU A 155 -13.45 -15.68 -4.91
N SER A 156 -14.18 -15.17 -3.91
CA SER A 156 -15.53 -15.65 -3.59
C SER A 156 -16.50 -15.39 -4.75
N ILE A 157 -16.46 -14.20 -5.35
CA ILE A 157 -17.30 -13.85 -6.52
C ILE A 157 -16.94 -14.74 -7.71
N ALA A 158 -15.64 -14.93 -8.00
CA ALA A 158 -15.20 -15.76 -9.10
C ALA A 158 -15.64 -17.23 -8.91
N ASN A 159 -15.52 -17.78 -7.70
CA ASN A 159 -15.96 -19.14 -7.39
C ASN A 159 -17.47 -19.30 -7.47
N ALA A 160 -18.24 -18.29 -7.02
CA ALA A 160 -19.69 -18.29 -7.17
C ALA A 160 -20.11 -18.30 -8.63
N GLY A 161 -19.45 -17.51 -9.51
CA GLY A 161 -19.72 -17.55 -10.95
C GLY A 161 -19.45 -18.93 -11.56
N VAL A 162 -18.42 -19.64 -11.10
CA VAL A 162 -18.17 -21.04 -11.52
C VAL A 162 -19.27 -21.97 -11.02
N TYR A 163 -19.74 -21.79 -9.80
CA TYR A 163 -20.87 -22.55 -9.24
C TYR A 163 -22.15 -22.38 -10.06
N GLU A 164 -22.38 -21.16 -10.58
CA GLU A 164 -23.51 -20.82 -11.46
C GLU A 164 -23.29 -21.23 -12.95
N GLY A 165 -22.21 -21.98 -13.25
CA GLY A 165 -22.00 -22.59 -14.58
C GLY A 165 -21.06 -21.84 -15.53
N LEU A 166 -20.41 -20.75 -15.09
CA LEU A 166 -19.39 -20.08 -15.89
C LEU A 166 -18.07 -20.88 -15.91
N SER A 167 -17.31 -20.77 -16.99
CA SER A 167 -15.93 -21.28 -16.97
C SER A 167 -15.08 -20.48 -15.96
N LYS A 168 -14.06 -21.15 -15.38
CA LYS A 168 -13.14 -20.50 -14.42
C LYS A 168 -12.50 -19.23 -14.99
N GLU A 169 -12.08 -19.30 -16.25
CA GLU A 169 -11.45 -18.17 -16.92
C GLU A 169 -12.41 -16.98 -17.10
N LEU A 170 -13.61 -17.25 -17.62
CA LEU A 170 -14.63 -16.22 -17.82
C LEU A 170 -15.05 -15.58 -16.50
N SER A 171 -15.32 -16.38 -15.48
CA SER A 171 -15.72 -15.89 -14.15
C SER A 171 -14.64 -15.00 -13.53
N LEU A 172 -13.38 -15.39 -13.61
CA LEU A 172 -12.27 -14.58 -13.10
C LEU A 172 -12.11 -13.27 -13.90
N ASN A 173 -12.26 -13.30 -15.21
CA ASN A 173 -12.15 -12.10 -16.06
C ASN A 173 -13.30 -11.11 -15.80
N LEU A 174 -14.53 -11.62 -15.63
CA LEU A 174 -15.67 -10.80 -15.22
C LEU A 174 -15.44 -10.16 -13.84
N THR A 175 -14.93 -10.92 -12.89
CA THR A 175 -14.62 -10.41 -11.54
C THR A 175 -13.57 -9.29 -11.59
N ARG A 176 -12.49 -9.46 -12.34
CA ARG A 176 -11.46 -8.41 -12.51
C ARG A 176 -12.06 -7.13 -13.11
N SER A 177 -12.89 -7.29 -14.15
CA SER A 177 -13.58 -6.16 -14.78
C SER A 177 -14.56 -5.48 -13.84
N LEU A 178 -15.27 -6.26 -13.01
CA LEU A 178 -16.18 -5.75 -11.97
C LEU A 178 -15.46 -4.84 -10.97
N PHE A 179 -14.30 -5.23 -10.44
CA PHE A 179 -13.53 -4.39 -9.52
C PHE A 179 -13.08 -3.08 -10.16
N LYS A 180 -12.67 -3.12 -11.44
CA LYS A 180 -12.31 -1.91 -12.19
C LYS A 180 -13.51 -0.98 -12.39
N SER A 181 -14.66 -1.51 -12.79
CA SER A 181 -15.88 -0.69 -12.97
C SER A 181 -16.42 -0.15 -11.65
N SER A 182 -16.33 -0.94 -10.56
CA SER A 182 -16.72 -0.48 -9.22
C SER A 182 -15.83 0.66 -8.72
N SER A 183 -14.52 0.60 -8.98
CA SER A 183 -13.61 1.72 -8.68
C SER A 183 -14.02 2.99 -9.41
N ALA A 184 -14.33 2.91 -10.69
CA ALA A 184 -14.78 4.06 -11.48
C ALA A 184 -16.08 4.67 -10.94
N LEU A 185 -17.05 3.84 -10.51
CA LEU A 185 -18.27 4.35 -9.88
C LEU A 185 -17.98 5.09 -8.57
N LEU A 186 -17.08 4.56 -7.74
CA LEU A 186 -16.71 5.15 -6.45
C LEU A 186 -15.97 6.50 -6.59
N GLU A 187 -15.38 6.80 -7.74
CA GLU A 187 -14.80 8.12 -8.02
C GLU A 187 -15.85 9.21 -8.18
N HIS A 188 -17.08 8.86 -8.55
CA HIS A 188 -18.13 9.80 -8.89
C HIS A 188 -19.30 9.82 -7.90
N GLU A 189 -19.56 8.72 -7.19
CA GLU A 189 -20.74 8.58 -6.34
C GLU A 189 -20.42 7.96 -4.98
N HIS A 190 -21.21 8.35 -3.98
CA HIS A 190 -21.14 7.73 -2.65
C HIS A 190 -21.60 6.25 -2.72
N PRO A 191 -20.93 5.29 -2.06
CA PRO A 191 -21.23 3.86 -2.17
C PRO A 191 -22.68 3.48 -1.82
N ALA A 192 -23.34 4.21 -0.93
CA ALA A 192 -24.76 3.98 -0.63
C ALA A 192 -25.67 4.28 -1.84
N ILE A 193 -25.38 5.38 -2.56
CA ILE A 193 -26.12 5.78 -3.74
C ILE A 193 -25.90 4.81 -4.89
N ILE A 194 -24.64 4.38 -5.12
CA ILE A 194 -24.33 3.34 -6.11
C ILE A 194 -25.18 2.09 -5.85
N LYS A 195 -25.20 1.62 -4.60
CA LYS A 195 -25.99 0.44 -4.20
C LYS A 195 -27.49 0.65 -4.48
N GLU A 196 -28.04 1.79 -4.11
CA GLU A 196 -29.45 2.11 -4.31
C GLU A 196 -29.83 2.20 -5.78
N ASN A 197 -29.02 2.86 -6.61
CA ASN A 197 -29.25 3.00 -8.04
C ASN A 197 -29.26 1.65 -8.78
N ILE A 198 -28.49 0.67 -8.31
CA ILE A 198 -28.42 -0.69 -8.90
C ILE A 198 -29.61 -1.56 -8.41
N CYS A 199 -30.18 -1.28 -7.24
CA CYS A 199 -31.22 -2.08 -6.61
C CYS A 199 -32.63 -1.63 -7.03
N SER A 200 -33.15 -2.19 -8.12
CA SER A 200 -34.56 -1.96 -8.50
C SER A 200 -35.52 -2.68 -7.54
N PRO A 201 -36.76 -2.12 -7.34
CA PRO A 201 -37.78 -2.75 -6.51
C PRO A 201 -38.11 -4.20 -6.96
N GLY A 202 -38.00 -5.17 -6.05
CA GLY A 202 -38.25 -6.59 -6.36
C GLY A 202 -37.22 -7.28 -7.25
N GLY A 203 -36.19 -6.55 -7.72
CA GLY A 203 -35.15 -7.05 -8.64
C GLY A 203 -34.24 -8.12 -8.03
N VAL A 204 -33.36 -8.66 -8.84
CA VAL A 204 -32.42 -9.74 -8.39
C VAL A 204 -31.33 -9.19 -7.48
N THR A 205 -30.89 -7.95 -7.72
CA THR A 205 -29.82 -7.32 -6.94
C THR A 205 -30.21 -7.16 -5.47
N ILE A 206 -31.43 -6.65 -5.19
CA ILE A 206 -31.88 -6.45 -3.79
C ILE A 206 -32.03 -7.78 -3.05
N LYS A 207 -32.36 -8.88 -3.75
CA LYS A 207 -32.38 -10.23 -3.16
C LYS A 207 -30.99 -10.68 -2.72
N GLY A 208 -29.96 -10.42 -3.55
CA GLY A 208 -28.57 -10.68 -3.20
C GLY A 208 -28.11 -9.83 -2.01
N ILE A 209 -28.40 -8.52 -2.01
CA ILE A 209 -28.11 -7.62 -0.89
C ILE A 209 -28.72 -8.12 0.40
N LYS A 210 -30.01 -8.56 0.37
CA LYS A 210 -30.69 -9.14 1.54
C LYS A 210 -29.89 -10.30 2.16
N ILE A 211 -29.35 -11.19 1.34
CA ILE A 211 -28.55 -12.32 1.85
C ILE A 211 -27.26 -11.83 2.52
N LEU A 212 -26.54 -10.89 1.90
CA LEU A 212 -25.33 -10.33 2.45
C LEU A 212 -25.57 -9.60 3.79
N GLU A 213 -26.66 -8.83 3.89
CA GLU A 213 -27.05 -8.17 5.14
C GLU A 213 -27.42 -9.19 6.24
N GLN A 214 -28.16 -10.25 5.89
CA GLN A 214 -28.49 -11.32 6.83
C GLN A 214 -27.25 -12.08 7.33
N LYS A 215 -26.20 -12.18 6.52
CA LYS A 215 -24.91 -12.78 6.91
C LYS A 215 -23.99 -11.83 7.67
N GLY A 216 -24.40 -10.60 7.90
CA GLY A 216 -23.65 -9.63 8.70
C GLY A 216 -22.37 -9.12 8.05
N ILE A 217 -22.33 -9.04 6.71
CA ILE A 217 -21.11 -8.64 5.99
C ILE A 217 -20.54 -7.31 6.46
N ARG A 218 -21.39 -6.33 6.83
CA ARG A 218 -20.95 -5.03 7.34
C ARG A 218 -20.17 -5.18 8.65
N GLY A 219 -20.73 -5.92 9.60
CA GLY A 219 -20.08 -6.21 10.89
C GLY A 219 -18.73 -6.88 10.69
N SER A 220 -18.65 -7.87 9.79
CA SER A 220 -17.41 -8.58 9.46
C SER A 220 -16.31 -7.63 8.95
N PHE A 221 -16.66 -6.64 8.10
CA PHE A 221 -15.68 -5.64 7.66
C PHE A 221 -15.25 -4.69 8.77
N PHE A 222 -16.17 -4.24 9.65
CA PHE A 222 -15.82 -3.43 10.81
C PHE A 222 -14.84 -4.17 11.72
N GLU A 223 -15.13 -5.43 12.04
CA GLU A 223 -14.29 -6.27 12.88
C GLU A 223 -12.91 -6.54 12.25
N ALA A 224 -12.86 -6.82 10.94
CA ALA A 224 -11.61 -7.05 10.23
C ALA A 224 -10.71 -5.81 10.22
N ILE A 225 -11.27 -4.63 9.96
CA ILE A 225 -10.53 -3.36 10.00
C ILE A 225 -10.08 -3.05 11.43
N ASN A 226 -10.94 -3.23 12.43
CA ASN A 226 -10.59 -3.01 13.84
C ASN A 226 -9.44 -3.93 14.29
N ALA A 227 -9.52 -5.21 13.98
CA ALA A 227 -8.46 -6.19 14.30
C ALA A 227 -7.13 -5.85 13.60
N SER A 228 -7.19 -5.29 12.38
CA SER A 228 -6.00 -4.91 11.60
C SER A 228 -5.39 -3.56 12.03
N SER A 229 -6.14 -2.70 12.73
CA SER A 229 -5.69 -1.42 13.27
C SER A 229 -5.21 -1.50 14.72
N ALA A 230 -5.42 -2.64 15.39
CA ALA A 230 -4.99 -2.85 16.78
C ALA A 230 -3.46 -2.77 16.90
N LYS A 231 -3.01 -2.15 18.00
CA LYS A 231 -1.58 -1.99 18.33
C LYS A 231 -0.99 -3.28 18.91
#